data_8b1bdf673005b036c2d504a78bfe0035
#
_entry.id   8b1bdf673005b036c2d504a78bfe0035
#
_cell.length_a   1.000
_cell.length_b   1.000
_cell.length_c   1.000
_cell.angle_alpha   90.00
_cell.angle_beta   90.00
_cell.angle_gamma   90.00
#
_symmetry.space_group_name_H-M   'P 1'
#
loop_
_entity.id
_entity.type
_entity.pdbx_description
1 polymer ?
#
loop_
_entity_poly.entity_id
_entity_poly.type
_entity_poly.pdbx_seq_one_letter_code
_entity_poly.pdbx_strand_id
1 'polypeptide(L)'
;QQNNIDDIPNTINLVAMFDEISDKLKANFSTDQALQIFNILMTECNKSMQYGTYDNVELQQTAAKVGLNLRPLNADDKESKFKAVVFDASGIQDSEQLKALYNFFNPIARQISSSGRVIVIGTTPETAKTVKQAIAQRALEGFVKSAGKEFKKGITAQVVYVDQGAEANLESTLRFLISPRSAYVSGQVIRVSKADVVDLDWAKPLAGKTALVTGASRGIGEAIANVLARDGAHVICLDVPQQQADLERVAGSIGGSVLAIDITAADAGEKIKTAAAKQGGLDAIVHNAGITRDKTLANMKPELWDLVININLSSIERVNDYLLSNDGLNANGRIVCVSSISGIAGNLGQTNYAVSKAGVIGLVKFTAPTLKNGITINAVAPGFIETQMTAAIPFAIREAGRRMNSMNQGGLPVDVAEAIAWYASTGSTGVTGNVVRVCGQSLLGA
;
A
#
# COMPACT_ATOMS: atom_id res chain seq x y z
N GLN A 1 -24.17 -44.77 5.05
CA GLN A 1 -24.86 -43.56 5.49
C GLN A 1 -24.33 -42.44 4.60
N GLN A 2 -25.17 -42.02 3.65
CA GLN A 2 -24.98 -40.83 2.82
C GLN A 2 -25.07 -39.63 3.76
N ASN A 3 -23.94 -38.96 4.02
CA ASN A 3 -23.98 -37.67 4.64
C ASN A 3 -24.43 -36.66 3.60
N ASN A 4 -25.56 -36.04 3.88
CA ASN A 4 -26.16 -34.97 3.14
C ASN A 4 -25.15 -33.83 2.90
N ILE A 5 -25.00 -33.50 1.62
CA ILE A 5 -24.13 -32.35 1.15
C ILE A 5 -24.84 -31.01 1.44
N ASP A 6 -26.00 -31.01 2.07
CA ASP A 6 -26.87 -29.83 2.25
C ASP A 6 -26.55 -28.99 3.51
N ASP A 7 -25.62 -29.43 4.38
CA ASP A 7 -25.12 -28.63 5.49
C ASP A 7 -23.72 -28.09 5.17
N ILE A 8 -23.65 -27.09 4.30
CA ILE A 8 -22.49 -26.20 4.20
C ILE A 8 -22.81 -24.94 5.01
N PRO A 9 -22.55 -24.92 6.32
CA PRO A 9 -22.67 -23.68 7.07
C PRO A 9 -21.41 -22.85 6.88
N ASN A 10 -21.63 -21.60 6.69
CA ASN A 10 -20.65 -20.53 6.88
C ASN A 10 -19.63 -20.29 5.77
N THR A 11 -20.09 -20.25 4.53
CA THR A 11 -19.38 -19.50 3.50
C THR A 11 -19.81 -18.03 3.64
N ILE A 12 -18.96 -17.19 4.19
CA ILE A 12 -19.23 -15.75 4.28
C ILE A 12 -18.74 -15.12 2.99
N ASN A 13 -19.68 -14.70 2.18
CA ASN A 13 -19.38 -14.01 0.95
C ASN A 13 -19.63 -12.52 1.10
N LEU A 14 -18.57 -11.72 0.99
CA LEU A 14 -18.60 -10.27 0.88
C LEU A 14 -18.77 -9.90 -0.59
N VAL A 15 -19.95 -9.49 -1.02
CA VAL A 15 -20.22 -9.14 -2.43
C VAL A 15 -20.56 -7.67 -2.56
N ALA A 16 -19.77 -6.93 -3.33
CA ALA A 16 -20.13 -5.60 -3.77
C ALA A 16 -21.04 -5.64 -5.01
N MET A 17 -22.29 -5.35 -4.84
CA MET A 17 -23.23 -5.09 -5.94
C MET A 17 -23.13 -3.62 -6.34
N PHE A 18 -22.29 -3.36 -7.33
CA PHE A 18 -22.07 -2.00 -7.79
C PHE A 18 -23.20 -1.46 -8.68
N ASP A 19 -23.84 -2.34 -9.45
CA ASP A 19 -24.77 -1.88 -10.49
C ASP A 19 -26.12 -1.39 -9.92
N GLU A 20 -26.65 -2.02 -8.88
CA GLU A 20 -27.90 -1.60 -8.24
C GLU A 20 -27.75 -0.33 -7.39
N ILE A 21 -26.52 -0.07 -6.95
CA ILE A 21 -26.16 1.09 -6.14
C ILE A 21 -25.65 2.23 -7.00
N SER A 22 -24.98 1.94 -8.12
CA SER A 22 -24.46 2.94 -9.06
C SER A 22 -25.57 3.83 -9.61
N ASP A 23 -26.74 3.28 -9.91
CA ASP A 23 -27.85 4.08 -10.44
C ASP A 23 -28.55 4.95 -9.38
N LYS A 24 -28.55 4.52 -8.13
CA LYS A 24 -29.03 5.32 -6.99
C LYS A 24 -28.00 6.32 -6.45
N LEU A 25 -26.71 6.08 -6.68
CA LEU A 25 -25.62 6.90 -6.17
C LEU A 25 -25.17 8.00 -7.14
N LYS A 26 -25.40 7.83 -8.44
CA LYS A 26 -25.07 8.85 -9.46
C LYS A 26 -25.72 10.20 -9.22
N ALA A 27 -26.71 10.28 -8.37
CA ALA A 27 -27.48 11.51 -8.13
C ALA A 27 -27.00 12.32 -6.92
N ASN A 28 -26.30 11.77 -5.90
CA ASN A 28 -26.15 12.46 -4.59
C ASN A 28 -24.88 12.20 -3.78
N PHE A 29 -23.85 11.52 -4.28
CA PHE A 29 -22.71 11.18 -3.42
C PHE A 29 -21.35 11.50 -4.05
N SER A 30 -20.42 12.02 -3.23
CA SER A 30 -19.01 12.18 -3.59
C SER A 30 -18.36 10.81 -3.82
N THR A 31 -17.24 10.80 -4.55
CA THR A 31 -16.45 9.59 -4.83
C THR A 31 -16.10 8.81 -3.56
N ASP A 32 -15.92 9.50 -2.43
CA ASP A 32 -15.60 8.92 -1.14
C ASP A 32 -16.80 8.18 -0.49
N GLN A 33 -18.01 8.64 -0.74
CA GLN A 33 -19.24 8.00 -0.25
C GLN A 33 -19.59 6.76 -1.11
N ALA A 34 -19.29 6.82 -2.41
CA ALA A 34 -19.42 5.66 -3.29
C ALA A 34 -18.48 4.50 -2.88
N LEU A 35 -17.37 4.81 -2.24
CA LEU A 35 -16.39 3.86 -1.68
C LEU A 35 -16.91 3.09 -0.46
N GLN A 36 -17.88 3.63 0.28
CA GLN A 36 -18.49 2.94 1.42
C GLN A 36 -19.44 1.80 1.01
N ILE A 37 -19.68 1.61 -0.28
CA ILE A 37 -20.73 0.73 -0.79
C ILE A 37 -20.17 -0.44 -1.60
N PHE A 38 -18.97 -0.91 -1.29
CA PHE A 38 -18.48 -2.15 -1.89
C PHE A 38 -18.90 -3.37 -1.07
N ASN A 39 -19.56 -4.29 -1.71
CA ASN A 39 -19.75 -5.64 -1.21
C ASN A 39 -18.52 -6.48 -1.58
N ILE A 40 -17.91 -7.16 -0.67
CA ILE A 40 -16.80 -8.12 -0.85
C ILE A 40 -17.36 -9.52 -0.74
N LEU A 41 -16.85 -10.42 -1.57
CA LEU A 41 -17.12 -11.82 -1.39
C LEU A 41 -16.07 -12.41 -0.44
N MET A 42 -16.48 -12.83 0.75
CA MET A 42 -15.63 -13.49 1.72
C MET A 42 -16.14 -14.90 1.99
N THR A 43 -15.24 -15.85 1.99
CA THR A 43 -15.60 -17.26 2.24
C THR A 43 -14.69 -17.81 3.32
N GLU A 44 -15.29 -18.41 4.33
CA GLU A 44 -14.55 -19.27 5.26
C GLU A 44 -14.14 -20.57 4.57
N CYS A 45 -12.95 -21.07 4.93
CA CYS A 45 -12.56 -22.43 4.60
C CYS A 45 -13.57 -23.42 5.20
N ASN A 46 -14.27 -24.11 4.34
CA ASN A 46 -15.43 -24.90 4.67
C ASN A 46 -15.09 -26.13 5.55
N LYS A 47 -15.86 -26.34 6.63
CA LYS A 47 -15.81 -27.55 7.49
C LYS A 47 -15.96 -28.87 6.73
N SER A 48 -16.75 -28.87 5.63
CA SER A 48 -16.97 -30.07 4.80
C SER A 48 -15.72 -30.54 4.07
N MET A 49 -14.67 -29.71 3.98
CA MET A 49 -13.39 -30.06 3.38
C MET A 49 -12.35 -30.55 4.39
N GLN A 50 -12.75 -30.86 5.63
CA GLN A 50 -11.86 -31.25 6.75
C GLN A 50 -10.84 -30.18 7.15
N TYR A 51 -11.01 -28.96 6.72
CA TYR A 51 -10.18 -27.82 7.08
C TYR A 51 -10.84 -27.15 8.28
N GLY A 52 -10.05 -26.89 9.33
CA GLY A 52 -10.57 -26.29 10.56
C GLY A 52 -11.43 -25.07 10.25
N THR A 53 -12.59 -24.98 10.88
CA THR A 53 -13.41 -23.77 10.77
C THR A 53 -12.68 -22.61 11.40
N TYR A 54 -12.53 -21.57 10.65
CA TYR A 54 -12.10 -20.29 11.14
C TYR A 54 -13.32 -19.37 11.22
N ASP A 55 -14.04 -19.44 12.35
CA ASP A 55 -15.06 -18.46 12.71
C ASP A 55 -14.37 -17.18 13.18
N ASN A 56 -13.80 -16.41 12.24
CA ASN A 56 -13.16 -15.16 12.59
C ASN A 56 -14.20 -14.06 12.72
N VAL A 57 -14.88 -14.03 13.86
CA VAL A 57 -15.91 -13.02 14.19
C VAL A 57 -15.33 -11.61 14.12
N GLU A 58 -14.07 -11.43 14.53
CA GLU A 58 -13.39 -10.14 14.49
C GLU A 58 -13.14 -9.65 13.06
N LEU A 59 -12.78 -10.57 12.15
CA LEU A 59 -12.66 -10.25 10.73
C LEU A 59 -14.01 -9.85 10.13
N GLN A 60 -15.10 -10.56 10.50
CA GLN A 60 -16.46 -10.21 10.09
C GLN A 60 -16.87 -8.82 10.59
N GLN A 61 -16.57 -8.53 11.85
CA GLN A 61 -16.86 -7.21 12.44
C GLN A 61 -16.07 -6.11 11.74
N THR A 62 -14.78 -6.35 11.46
CA THR A 62 -13.94 -5.39 10.74
C THR A 62 -14.44 -5.18 9.31
N ALA A 63 -14.84 -6.24 8.63
CA ALA A 63 -15.45 -6.17 7.31
C ALA A 63 -16.75 -5.33 7.33
N ALA A 64 -17.62 -5.53 8.32
CA ALA A 64 -18.84 -4.75 8.48
C ALA A 64 -18.55 -3.25 8.72
N LYS A 65 -17.52 -2.91 9.50
CA LYS A 65 -17.09 -1.52 9.73
C LYS A 65 -16.70 -0.79 8.44
N VAL A 66 -16.14 -1.50 7.46
CA VAL A 66 -15.80 -0.90 6.17
C VAL A 66 -16.98 -0.85 5.20
N GLY A 67 -18.19 -1.13 5.68
CA GLY A 67 -19.41 -1.06 4.89
C GLY A 67 -19.62 -2.25 3.94
N LEU A 68 -18.96 -3.36 4.23
CA LEU A 68 -19.03 -4.55 3.40
C LEU A 68 -20.27 -5.38 3.77
N ASN A 69 -21.13 -5.60 2.79
CA ASN A 69 -22.31 -6.42 2.94
C ASN A 69 -21.95 -7.89 2.64
N LEU A 70 -21.86 -8.69 3.70
CA LEU A 70 -21.53 -10.11 3.62
C LEU A 70 -22.70 -10.92 3.04
N ARG A 71 -22.46 -11.66 1.97
CA ARG A 71 -23.45 -12.56 1.37
C ARG A 71 -22.85 -13.95 1.18
N PRO A 72 -23.59 -15.02 1.47
CA PRO A 72 -23.18 -16.37 1.11
C PRO A 72 -22.97 -16.50 -0.40
N LEU A 73 -21.93 -17.24 -0.83
CA LEU A 73 -21.72 -17.52 -2.25
C LEU A 73 -22.86 -18.43 -2.73
N ASN A 74 -23.69 -17.91 -3.61
CA ASN A 74 -24.62 -18.75 -4.35
C ASN A 74 -23.92 -19.30 -5.59
N ALA A 75 -23.53 -20.56 -5.56
CA ALA A 75 -22.84 -21.22 -6.67
C ALA A 75 -23.69 -21.26 -7.96
N ASP A 76 -25.02 -21.15 -7.86
CA ASP A 76 -25.94 -21.15 -8.97
C ASP A 76 -26.12 -19.75 -9.60
N ASP A 77 -25.75 -18.71 -8.90
CA ASP A 77 -25.79 -17.32 -9.40
C ASP A 77 -24.61 -17.04 -10.34
N LYS A 78 -24.83 -17.29 -11.63
CA LYS A 78 -23.83 -17.03 -12.69
C LYS A 78 -23.91 -15.60 -13.26
N GLU A 79 -24.90 -14.82 -12.88
CA GLU A 79 -25.16 -13.48 -13.43
C GLU A 79 -24.52 -12.37 -12.59
N SER A 80 -24.36 -12.58 -11.29
CA SER A 80 -23.75 -11.60 -10.38
C SER A 80 -22.34 -11.24 -10.78
N LYS A 81 -22.01 -9.97 -10.65
CA LYS A 81 -20.66 -9.42 -10.86
C LYS A 81 -20.10 -8.86 -9.55
N PHE A 82 -18.86 -9.21 -9.26
CA PHE A 82 -18.18 -8.84 -8.02
C PHE A 82 -17.14 -7.75 -8.26
N LYS A 83 -17.26 -6.64 -7.54
CA LYS A 83 -16.23 -5.56 -7.56
C LYS A 83 -15.07 -5.85 -6.61
N ALA A 84 -15.34 -6.56 -5.51
CA ALA A 84 -14.31 -7.01 -4.60
C ALA A 84 -14.61 -8.42 -4.10
N VAL A 85 -13.56 -9.20 -3.94
CA VAL A 85 -13.62 -10.58 -3.43
C VAL A 85 -12.57 -10.72 -2.34
N VAL A 86 -12.99 -11.13 -1.15
CA VAL A 86 -12.07 -11.44 -0.04
C VAL A 86 -12.21 -12.91 0.31
N PHE A 87 -11.10 -13.63 0.35
CA PHE A 87 -11.02 -15.01 0.74
C PHE A 87 -10.17 -15.17 1.99
N ASP A 88 -10.75 -15.71 3.05
CA ASP A 88 -10.01 -16.04 4.27
C ASP A 88 -9.32 -17.40 4.12
N ALA A 89 -8.01 -17.38 3.93
CA ALA A 89 -7.15 -18.54 3.83
C ALA A 89 -6.35 -18.79 5.13
N SER A 90 -6.59 -18.04 6.20
CA SER A 90 -5.83 -18.12 7.45
C SER A 90 -5.92 -19.50 8.10
N GLY A 91 -7.03 -20.22 7.88
CA GLY A 91 -7.25 -21.57 8.36
C GLY A 91 -6.49 -22.68 7.60
N ILE A 92 -5.85 -22.40 6.47
CA ILE A 92 -5.11 -23.39 5.68
C ILE A 92 -3.84 -23.83 6.43
N GLN A 93 -3.73 -25.16 6.71
CA GLN A 93 -2.69 -25.74 7.55
C GLN A 93 -1.63 -26.54 6.77
N ASP A 94 -1.90 -26.92 5.54
CA ASP A 94 -1.01 -27.73 4.70
C ASP A 94 -1.27 -27.54 3.20
N SER A 95 -0.45 -28.18 2.37
CA SER A 95 -0.53 -28.06 0.91
C SER A 95 -1.78 -28.70 0.29
N GLU A 96 -2.38 -29.73 0.90
CA GLU A 96 -3.59 -30.37 0.39
C GLU A 96 -4.77 -29.40 0.49
N GLN A 97 -4.81 -28.63 1.56
CA GLN A 97 -5.84 -27.63 1.83
C GLN A 97 -5.77 -26.43 0.88
N LEU A 98 -4.65 -26.20 0.17
CA LEU A 98 -4.57 -25.15 -0.87
C LEU A 98 -5.59 -25.32 -1.99
N LYS A 99 -6.20 -26.53 -2.14
CA LYS A 99 -7.30 -26.74 -3.06
C LYS A 99 -8.50 -25.85 -2.77
N ALA A 100 -8.65 -25.34 -1.56
CA ALA A 100 -9.68 -24.37 -1.21
C ALA A 100 -9.64 -23.10 -2.08
N LEU A 101 -8.44 -22.62 -2.44
CA LEU A 101 -8.28 -21.50 -3.37
C LEU A 101 -8.91 -21.81 -4.74
N TYR A 102 -8.63 -22.98 -5.29
CA TYR A 102 -9.20 -23.41 -6.56
C TYR A 102 -10.73 -23.53 -6.49
N ASN A 103 -11.21 -24.21 -5.47
CA ASN A 103 -12.65 -24.45 -5.31
C ASN A 103 -13.45 -23.16 -5.20
N PHE A 104 -12.87 -22.13 -4.54
CA PHE A 104 -13.51 -20.84 -4.40
C PHE A 104 -13.39 -19.97 -5.66
N PHE A 105 -12.16 -19.76 -6.17
CA PHE A 105 -11.94 -18.80 -7.24
C PHE A 105 -12.31 -19.31 -8.63
N ASN A 106 -12.20 -20.62 -8.90
CA ASN A 106 -12.49 -21.17 -10.22
C ASN A 106 -13.92 -20.86 -10.70
N PRO A 107 -14.98 -21.12 -9.93
CA PRO A 107 -16.36 -20.86 -10.39
C PRO A 107 -16.65 -19.36 -10.58
N ILE A 108 -16.03 -18.48 -9.81
CA ILE A 108 -16.33 -17.04 -9.82
C ILE A 108 -15.35 -16.19 -10.63
N ALA A 109 -14.26 -16.77 -11.15
CA ALA A 109 -13.20 -16.03 -11.83
C ALA A 109 -13.71 -15.11 -12.96
N ARG A 110 -14.75 -15.53 -13.68
CA ARG A 110 -15.38 -14.75 -14.77
C ARG A 110 -16.42 -13.74 -14.29
N GLN A 111 -16.80 -13.82 -13.03
CA GLN A 111 -17.77 -12.92 -12.40
C GLN A 111 -17.10 -11.70 -11.77
N ILE A 112 -15.76 -11.69 -11.62
CA ILE A 112 -15.04 -10.52 -11.14
C ILE A 112 -15.09 -9.44 -12.21
N SER A 113 -15.64 -8.28 -11.84
CA SER A 113 -15.84 -7.14 -12.73
C SER A 113 -14.52 -6.51 -13.15
N SER A 114 -14.52 -5.75 -14.23
CA SER A 114 -13.38 -4.89 -14.59
C SER A 114 -13.01 -3.99 -13.42
N SER A 115 -11.71 -3.78 -13.21
CA SER A 115 -11.15 -3.06 -12.07
C SER A 115 -11.58 -3.62 -10.71
N GLY A 116 -11.88 -4.92 -10.64
CA GLY A 116 -12.21 -5.62 -9.40
C GLY A 116 -11.01 -5.79 -8.47
N ARG A 117 -11.29 -6.15 -7.23
CA ARG A 117 -10.29 -6.35 -6.17
C ARG A 117 -10.36 -7.76 -5.64
N VAL A 118 -9.24 -8.46 -5.59
CA VAL A 118 -9.11 -9.79 -4.99
C VAL A 118 -8.16 -9.68 -3.80
N ILE A 119 -8.63 -10.06 -2.64
CA ILE A 119 -7.85 -10.03 -1.40
C ILE A 119 -7.89 -11.44 -0.80
N VAL A 120 -6.71 -12.00 -0.55
CA VAL A 120 -6.54 -13.26 0.18
C VAL A 120 -5.97 -12.90 1.55
N ILE A 121 -6.68 -13.26 2.60
CA ILE A 121 -6.22 -13.09 3.98
C ILE A 121 -5.55 -14.38 4.40
N GLY A 122 -4.35 -14.29 4.97
CA GLY A 122 -3.58 -15.42 5.46
C GLY A 122 -2.98 -15.16 6.84
N THR A 123 -2.48 -16.22 7.46
CA THR A 123 -1.65 -16.14 8.67
C THR A 123 -0.20 -15.86 8.27
N THR A 124 0.49 -15.00 9.00
CA THR A 124 1.91 -14.70 8.77
C THR A 124 2.74 -15.99 8.77
N PRO A 125 3.39 -16.37 7.65
CA PRO A 125 4.12 -17.64 7.56
C PRO A 125 5.21 -17.80 8.62
N GLU A 126 5.86 -16.70 8.99
CA GLU A 126 6.96 -16.66 9.95
C GLU A 126 6.49 -16.96 11.39
N THR A 127 5.18 -16.80 11.68
CA THR A 127 4.57 -17.08 12.98
C THR A 127 3.71 -18.34 12.99
N ALA A 128 3.72 -19.10 11.89
CA ALA A 128 2.94 -20.33 11.77
C ALA A 128 3.37 -21.39 12.79
N LYS A 129 2.39 -22.15 13.31
CA LYS A 129 2.63 -23.16 14.36
C LYS A 129 3.40 -24.38 13.85
N THR A 130 3.32 -24.68 12.57
CA THR A 130 3.99 -25.83 11.95
C THR A 130 4.64 -25.44 10.63
N VAL A 131 5.68 -26.19 10.22
CA VAL A 131 6.32 -26.01 8.92
C VAL A 131 5.34 -26.22 7.76
N LYS A 132 4.41 -27.17 7.87
CA LYS A 132 3.39 -27.41 6.83
C LYS A 132 2.49 -26.19 6.68
N GLN A 133 2.04 -25.60 7.77
CA GLN A 133 1.25 -24.37 7.74
C GLN A 133 2.05 -23.21 7.13
N ALA A 134 3.31 -23.02 7.56
CA ALA A 134 4.17 -21.97 6.98
C ALA A 134 4.31 -22.10 5.46
N ILE A 135 4.54 -23.33 4.95
CA ILE A 135 4.62 -23.62 3.52
C ILE A 135 3.31 -23.27 2.81
N ALA A 136 2.18 -23.69 3.35
CA ALA A 136 0.87 -23.46 2.76
C ALA A 136 0.51 -21.96 2.74
N GLN A 137 0.75 -21.25 3.84
CA GLN A 137 0.51 -19.81 3.92
C GLN A 137 1.45 -19.05 2.97
N ARG A 138 2.73 -19.43 2.86
CA ARG A 138 3.65 -18.82 1.90
C ARG A 138 3.24 -19.04 0.44
N ALA A 139 2.56 -20.14 0.12
CA ALA A 139 2.08 -20.45 -1.23
C ALA A 139 1.00 -19.45 -1.71
N LEU A 140 0.27 -18.78 -0.81
CA LEU A 140 -0.72 -17.76 -1.13
C LEU A 140 -0.13 -16.62 -1.96
N GLU A 141 1.14 -16.28 -1.77
CA GLU A 141 1.82 -15.26 -2.58
C GLU A 141 1.92 -15.66 -4.05
N GLY A 142 2.20 -16.94 -4.32
CA GLY A 142 2.21 -17.47 -5.70
C GLY A 142 0.82 -17.37 -6.35
N PHE A 143 -0.22 -17.69 -5.59
CA PHE A 143 -1.60 -17.56 -6.04
C PHE A 143 -1.94 -16.13 -6.46
N VAL A 144 -1.77 -15.13 -5.58
CA VAL A 144 -2.17 -13.75 -5.88
C VAL A 144 -1.33 -13.14 -6.99
N LYS A 145 -0.04 -13.51 -7.10
CA LYS A 145 0.82 -13.07 -8.20
C LYS A 145 0.37 -13.63 -9.55
N SER A 146 -0.11 -14.87 -9.60
CA SER A 146 -0.66 -15.50 -10.82
C SER A 146 -2.03 -14.95 -11.14
N ALA A 147 -2.93 -14.91 -10.16
CA ALA A 147 -4.30 -14.42 -10.31
C ALA A 147 -4.33 -12.97 -10.83
N GLY A 148 -3.49 -12.08 -10.29
CA GLY A 148 -3.38 -10.70 -10.75
C GLY A 148 -2.96 -10.56 -12.21
N LYS A 149 -2.21 -11.54 -12.77
CA LYS A 149 -1.86 -11.59 -14.19
C LYS A 149 -2.97 -12.18 -15.06
N GLU A 150 -3.67 -13.20 -14.54
CA GLU A 150 -4.67 -13.95 -15.28
C GLU A 150 -6.00 -13.21 -15.41
N PHE A 151 -6.45 -12.53 -14.36
CA PHE A 151 -7.74 -11.83 -14.36
C PHE A 151 -7.80 -10.67 -15.36
N LYS A 152 -6.68 -10.01 -15.62
CA LYS A 152 -6.62 -8.87 -16.56
C LYS A 152 -7.64 -7.77 -16.22
N LYS A 153 -8.08 -6.96 -17.18
CA LYS A 153 -9.15 -5.95 -17.04
C LYS A 153 -8.98 -4.99 -15.86
N GLY A 154 -7.74 -4.70 -15.43
CA GLY A 154 -7.46 -3.86 -14.27
C GLY A 154 -7.79 -4.50 -12.91
N ILE A 155 -8.08 -5.79 -12.87
CA ILE A 155 -8.31 -6.52 -11.62
C ILE A 155 -6.98 -6.68 -10.90
N THR A 156 -6.97 -6.37 -9.59
CA THR A 156 -5.79 -6.51 -8.73
C THR A 156 -5.97 -7.67 -7.76
N ALA A 157 -4.88 -8.32 -7.36
CA ALA A 157 -4.90 -9.39 -6.38
C ALA A 157 -3.78 -9.21 -5.35
N GLN A 158 -4.11 -9.31 -4.07
CA GLN A 158 -3.20 -9.09 -2.94
C GLN A 158 -3.31 -10.24 -1.94
N VAL A 159 -2.23 -10.50 -1.19
CA VAL A 159 -2.31 -11.26 0.05
C VAL A 159 -2.05 -10.34 1.24
N VAL A 160 -2.88 -10.46 2.25
CA VAL A 160 -2.73 -9.75 3.53
C VAL A 160 -2.53 -10.78 4.62
N TYR A 161 -1.33 -10.85 5.14
CA TYR A 161 -1.04 -11.67 6.31
C TYR A 161 -1.41 -10.90 7.58
N VAL A 162 -2.16 -11.57 8.43
CA VAL A 162 -2.69 -11.02 9.68
C VAL A 162 -2.12 -11.83 10.84
N ASP A 163 -1.45 -11.16 11.74
CA ASP A 163 -1.01 -11.78 12.98
C ASP A 163 -2.21 -12.10 13.87
N GLN A 164 -2.11 -13.14 14.68
CA GLN A 164 -3.19 -13.55 15.57
C GLN A 164 -3.60 -12.40 16.51
N GLY A 165 -4.88 -12.03 16.50
CA GLY A 165 -5.44 -10.93 17.29
C GLY A 165 -5.19 -9.53 16.69
N ALA A 166 -4.80 -9.45 15.41
CA ALA A 166 -4.64 -8.21 14.65
C ALA A 166 -5.79 -7.92 13.68
N GLU A 167 -6.87 -8.68 13.73
CA GLU A 167 -8.00 -8.60 12.81
C GLU A 167 -8.66 -7.22 12.82
N ALA A 168 -8.74 -6.60 13.98
CA ALA A 168 -9.27 -5.25 14.12
C ALA A 168 -8.38 -4.17 13.45
N ASN A 169 -7.09 -4.45 13.24
CA ASN A 169 -6.15 -3.55 12.58
C ASN A 169 -6.23 -3.63 11.03
N LEU A 170 -7.04 -4.54 10.49
CA LEU A 170 -7.24 -4.69 9.04
C LEU A 170 -8.03 -3.55 8.40
N GLU A 171 -8.78 -2.78 9.16
CA GLU A 171 -9.74 -1.81 8.63
C GLU A 171 -9.12 -0.86 7.61
N SER A 172 -7.99 -0.20 7.94
CA SER A 172 -7.33 0.74 7.03
C SER A 172 -6.85 0.05 5.75
N THR A 173 -6.29 -1.16 5.87
CA THR A 173 -5.79 -1.95 4.75
C THR A 173 -6.93 -2.39 3.83
N LEU A 174 -8.03 -2.89 4.39
CA LEU A 174 -9.21 -3.25 3.59
C LEU A 174 -9.78 -2.03 2.88
N ARG A 175 -9.98 -0.89 3.56
CA ARG A 175 -10.45 0.34 2.94
C ARG A 175 -9.59 0.79 1.77
N PHE A 176 -8.26 0.70 1.90
CA PHE A 176 -7.34 1.00 0.81
C PHE A 176 -7.47 -0.01 -0.34
N LEU A 177 -7.38 -1.31 -0.04
CA LEU A 177 -7.30 -2.35 -1.07
C LEU A 177 -8.58 -2.53 -1.87
N ILE A 178 -9.77 -2.38 -1.24
CA ILE A 178 -11.05 -2.50 -1.96
C ILE A 178 -11.40 -1.25 -2.76
N SER A 179 -10.74 -0.13 -2.48
CA SER A 179 -11.02 1.16 -3.11
C SER A 179 -10.31 1.33 -4.46
N PRO A 180 -10.72 2.31 -5.29
CA PRO A 180 -9.94 2.74 -6.46
C PRO A 180 -8.54 3.24 -6.13
N ARG A 181 -8.28 3.67 -4.90
CA ARG A 181 -6.98 4.19 -4.44
C ARG A 181 -5.84 3.17 -4.62
N SER A 182 -6.14 1.87 -4.62
CA SER A 182 -5.17 0.79 -4.83
C SER A 182 -5.06 0.31 -6.28
N ALA A 183 -5.54 1.09 -7.25
CA ALA A 183 -5.68 0.67 -8.65
C ALA A 183 -4.38 0.16 -9.28
N TYR A 184 -3.25 0.73 -8.90
CA TYR A 184 -1.93 0.37 -9.45
C TYR A 184 -1.10 -0.53 -8.52
N VAL A 185 -1.73 -1.10 -7.47
CA VAL A 185 -1.14 -2.05 -6.52
C VAL A 185 -1.70 -3.45 -6.83
N SER A 186 -0.86 -4.39 -7.26
CA SER A 186 -1.24 -5.77 -7.55
C SER A 186 -0.09 -6.73 -7.30
N GLY A 187 -0.40 -7.98 -6.91
CA GLY A 187 0.57 -9.01 -6.62
C GLY A 187 1.39 -8.76 -5.34
N GLN A 188 0.88 -7.95 -4.42
CA GLN A 188 1.63 -7.51 -3.24
C GLN A 188 1.31 -8.35 -2.01
N VAL A 189 2.27 -8.33 -1.09
CA VAL A 189 2.20 -8.96 0.23
C VAL A 189 2.18 -7.85 1.27
N ILE A 190 1.16 -7.84 2.09
CA ILE A 190 0.98 -6.87 3.17
C ILE A 190 0.92 -7.64 4.48
N ARG A 191 1.59 -7.14 5.51
CA ARG A 191 1.55 -7.70 6.87
C ARG A 191 0.88 -6.71 7.79
N VAL A 192 -0.06 -7.23 8.60
CA VAL A 192 -0.79 -6.48 9.61
C VAL A 192 -0.54 -7.14 10.96
N SER A 193 0.07 -6.39 11.86
CA SER A 193 0.38 -6.82 13.22
C SER A 193 -0.59 -6.18 14.21
N LYS A 194 -0.65 -6.76 15.41
CA LYS A 194 -1.49 -6.24 16.48
C LYS A 194 -0.96 -4.89 16.97
N ALA A 195 -1.86 -3.91 17.03
CA ALA A 195 -1.61 -2.58 17.56
C ALA A 195 -2.91 -1.99 18.15
N ASP A 196 -2.80 -0.83 18.79
CA ASP A 196 -3.99 -0.12 19.27
C ASP A 196 -4.87 0.30 18.10
N VAL A 197 -6.16 0.05 18.22
CA VAL A 197 -7.15 0.46 17.21
C VAL A 197 -7.55 1.90 17.47
N VAL A 198 -7.53 2.71 16.44
CA VAL A 198 -7.92 4.12 16.50
C VAL A 198 -9.24 4.30 15.78
N ASP A 199 -10.22 4.89 16.46
CA ASP A 199 -11.47 5.35 15.85
C ASP A 199 -11.25 6.71 15.21
N LEU A 200 -11.61 6.84 13.93
CA LEU A 200 -11.38 8.07 13.16
C LEU A 200 -12.43 8.29 12.08
N ASP A 201 -12.56 9.55 11.66
CA ASP A 201 -13.31 9.88 10.45
C ASP A 201 -12.53 9.47 9.18
N TRP A 202 -12.99 8.41 8.53
CA TRP A 202 -12.37 7.92 7.30
C TRP A 202 -12.54 8.84 6.10
N ALA A 203 -13.41 9.86 6.17
CA ALA A 203 -13.46 10.90 5.14
C ALA A 203 -12.28 11.86 5.24
N LYS A 204 -11.73 12.04 6.45
CA LYS A 204 -10.59 12.90 6.74
C LYS A 204 -9.60 12.20 7.70
N PRO A 205 -8.96 11.09 7.29
CA PRO A 205 -8.17 10.24 8.19
C PRO A 205 -6.92 10.90 8.74
N LEU A 206 -6.57 12.10 8.25
CA LEU A 206 -5.45 12.93 8.71
C LEU A 206 -5.91 14.27 9.29
N ALA A 207 -7.20 14.41 9.64
CA ALA A 207 -7.71 15.66 10.23
C ALA A 207 -6.93 16.04 11.50
N GLY A 208 -6.48 17.30 11.57
CA GLY A 208 -5.70 17.81 12.69
C GLY A 208 -4.27 17.28 12.79
N LYS A 209 -3.77 16.60 11.75
CA LYS A 209 -2.40 16.06 11.67
C LYS A 209 -1.49 16.96 10.85
N THR A 210 -0.21 16.98 11.21
CA THR A 210 0.84 17.66 10.45
C THR A 210 1.70 16.63 9.73
N ALA A 211 1.76 16.76 8.41
CA ALA A 211 2.60 15.92 7.57
C ALA A 211 3.69 16.74 6.87
N LEU A 212 4.89 16.19 6.71
CA LEU A 212 5.97 16.78 5.94
C LEU A 212 6.29 15.90 4.73
N VAL A 213 6.42 16.52 3.56
CA VAL A 213 6.79 15.83 2.31
C VAL A 213 8.07 16.43 1.76
N THR A 214 9.12 15.60 1.62
CA THR A 214 10.37 16.01 0.98
C THR A 214 10.28 15.85 -0.54
N GLY A 215 10.87 16.79 -1.30
CA GLY A 215 10.76 16.81 -2.75
C GLY A 215 9.34 17.14 -3.23
N ALA A 216 8.64 18.05 -2.52
CA ALA A 216 7.22 18.33 -2.71
C ALA A 216 6.90 19.29 -3.86
N SER A 217 7.91 19.89 -4.51
CA SER A 217 7.70 20.96 -5.50
C SER A 217 7.02 20.49 -6.79
N ARG A 218 7.08 19.20 -7.12
CA ARG A 218 6.55 18.65 -8.38
C ARG A 218 6.38 17.11 -8.35
N GLY A 219 5.71 16.59 -9.37
CA GLY A 219 5.64 15.17 -9.68
C GLY A 219 4.99 14.33 -8.57
N ILE A 220 5.66 13.28 -8.14
CA ILE A 220 5.15 12.39 -7.08
C ILE A 220 5.02 13.16 -5.76
N GLY A 221 5.99 14.01 -5.40
CA GLY A 221 5.95 14.78 -4.16
C GLY A 221 4.79 15.77 -4.09
N GLU A 222 4.51 16.49 -5.18
CA GLU A 222 3.34 17.35 -5.31
C GLU A 222 2.03 16.54 -5.18
N ALA A 223 1.94 15.38 -5.83
CA ALA A 223 0.77 14.51 -5.71
C ALA A 223 0.56 14.00 -4.27
N ILE A 224 1.65 13.65 -3.57
CA ILE A 224 1.60 13.25 -2.16
C ILE A 224 1.07 14.41 -1.31
N ALA A 225 1.62 15.61 -1.47
CA ALA A 225 1.17 16.78 -0.72
C ALA A 225 -0.33 17.06 -0.92
N ASN A 226 -0.80 17.00 -2.17
CA ASN A 226 -2.21 17.17 -2.49
C ASN A 226 -3.11 16.11 -1.84
N VAL A 227 -2.71 14.82 -1.87
CA VAL A 227 -3.50 13.73 -1.31
C VAL A 227 -3.54 13.80 0.22
N LEU A 228 -2.43 14.08 0.88
CA LEU A 228 -2.40 14.22 2.34
C LEU A 228 -3.23 15.43 2.81
N ALA A 229 -3.19 16.54 2.09
CA ALA A 229 -4.03 17.71 2.37
C ALA A 229 -5.52 17.41 2.13
N ARG A 230 -5.87 16.71 1.04
CA ARG A 230 -7.23 16.21 0.80
C ARG A 230 -7.73 15.39 1.98
N ASP A 231 -6.89 14.53 2.53
CA ASP A 231 -7.21 13.65 3.66
C ASP A 231 -7.18 14.37 5.01
N GLY A 232 -6.95 15.69 5.04
CA GLY A 232 -7.13 16.59 6.20
C GLY A 232 -5.85 17.02 6.91
N ALA A 233 -4.66 16.62 6.43
CA ALA A 233 -3.40 17.05 7.03
C ALA A 233 -3.06 18.52 6.70
N HIS A 234 -2.43 19.21 7.66
CA HIS A 234 -1.60 20.37 7.34
C HIS A 234 -0.27 19.86 6.75
N VAL A 235 0.05 20.22 5.51
CA VAL A 235 1.24 19.71 4.82
C VAL A 235 2.34 20.74 4.79
N ILE A 236 3.50 20.38 5.34
CA ILE A 236 4.76 21.14 5.18
C ILE A 236 5.44 20.61 3.92
N CYS A 237 5.44 21.43 2.88
CA CYS A 237 6.10 21.11 1.61
C CYS A 237 7.59 21.47 1.72
N LEU A 238 8.46 20.47 1.59
CA LEU A 238 9.92 20.66 1.66
C LEU A 238 10.56 20.36 0.31
N ASP A 239 11.43 21.27 -0.14
CA ASP A 239 12.34 21.08 -1.26
C ASP A 239 13.55 21.99 -1.12
N VAL A 240 14.55 21.85 -2.01
CA VAL A 240 15.73 22.71 -2.03
C VAL A 240 15.35 24.17 -2.36
N PRO A 241 16.11 25.17 -1.88
CA PRO A 241 15.79 26.60 -2.10
C PRO A 241 15.62 26.98 -3.57
N GLN A 242 16.29 26.31 -4.49
CA GLN A 242 16.17 26.52 -5.94
C GLN A 242 14.79 26.19 -6.50
N GLN A 243 13.97 25.45 -5.76
CA GLN A 243 12.59 25.07 -6.14
C GLN A 243 11.54 25.90 -5.38
N GLN A 244 11.93 26.99 -4.72
CA GLN A 244 11.04 27.74 -3.84
C GLN A 244 9.74 28.20 -4.53
N ALA A 245 9.80 28.71 -5.74
CA ALA A 245 8.61 29.20 -6.46
C ALA A 245 7.59 28.07 -6.72
N ASP A 246 8.05 26.88 -7.16
CA ASP A 246 7.20 25.71 -7.33
C ASP A 246 6.66 25.19 -6.00
N LEU A 247 7.48 25.25 -4.96
CA LEU A 247 7.11 24.83 -3.62
C LEU A 247 6.02 25.74 -3.02
N GLU A 248 6.14 27.06 -3.20
CA GLU A 248 5.13 28.04 -2.81
C GLU A 248 3.81 27.85 -3.57
N ARG A 249 3.88 27.53 -4.87
CA ARG A 249 2.71 27.21 -5.68
C ARG A 249 1.97 25.98 -5.12
N VAL A 250 2.70 24.92 -4.83
CA VAL A 250 2.08 23.67 -4.28
C VAL A 250 1.51 23.95 -2.90
N ALA A 251 2.28 24.49 -1.98
CA ALA A 251 1.83 24.78 -0.61
C ALA A 251 0.62 25.72 -0.61
N GLY A 252 0.64 26.78 -1.44
CA GLY A 252 -0.46 27.72 -1.57
C GLY A 252 -1.75 27.07 -2.09
N SER A 253 -1.66 26.12 -3.02
CA SER A 253 -2.84 25.42 -3.57
C SER A 253 -3.55 24.51 -2.56
N ILE A 254 -2.86 24.06 -1.51
CA ILE A 254 -3.38 23.13 -0.50
C ILE A 254 -3.53 23.75 0.89
N GLY A 255 -3.24 25.04 1.05
CA GLY A 255 -3.22 25.70 2.37
C GLY A 255 -2.11 25.18 3.29
N GLY A 256 -1.03 24.67 2.72
CA GLY A 256 0.13 24.12 3.43
C GLY A 256 1.18 25.18 3.76
N SER A 257 2.33 24.73 4.27
CA SER A 257 3.50 25.56 4.61
C SER A 257 4.70 25.18 3.74
N VAL A 258 5.64 26.11 3.61
CA VAL A 258 6.88 25.94 2.85
C VAL A 258 8.07 25.79 3.81
N LEU A 259 8.96 24.83 3.51
CA LEU A 259 10.26 24.68 4.13
C LEU A 259 11.34 24.48 3.05
N ALA A 260 11.95 25.57 2.61
CA ALA A 260 12.99 25.55 1.58
C ALA A 260 14.37 25.30 2.20
N ILE A 261 14.78 24.03 2.22
CA ILE A 261 16.09 23.59 2.77
C ILE A 261 16.69 22.45 1.95
N ASP A 262 18.00 22.30 2.03
CA ASP A 262 18.68 21.10 1.55
C ASP A 262 18.58 20.00 2.60
N ILE A 263 17.93 18.88 2.24
CA ILE A 263 17.73 17.71 3.10
C ILE A 263 19.06 17.02 3.48
N THR A 264 20.15 17.30 2.75
CA THR A 264 21.47 16.76 3.04
C THR A 264 22.25 17.56 4.08
N ALA A 265 21.76 18.74 4.45
CA ALA A 265 22.37 19.58 5.48
C ALA A 265 22.35 18.91 6.85
N ALA A 266 23.41 19.13 7.64
CA ALA A 266 23.55 18.50 8.96
C ALA A 266 22.42 18.89 9.93
N ASP A 267 21.85 20.09 9.78
CA ASP A 267 20.77 20.65 10.61
C ASP A 267 19.38 20.44 10.03
N ALA A 268 19.24 19.61 8.98
CA ALA A 268 17.96 19.37 8.31
C ALA A 268 16.89 18.83 9.28
N GLY A 269 17.24 17.87 10.13
CA GLY A 269 16.33 17.29 11.13
C GLY A 269 15.84 18.34 12.14
N GLU A 270 16.72 19.21 12.61
CA GLU A 270 16.39 20.32 13.53
C GLU A 270 15.44 21.33 12.90
N LYS A 271 15.70 21.73 11.65
CA LYS A 271 14.85 22.64 10.90
C LYS A 271 13.48 22.05 10.64
N ILE A 272 13.40 20.76 10.34
CA ILE A 272 12.13 20.03 10.18
C ILE A 272 11.35 20.04 11.50
N LYS A 273 11.97 19.65 12.61
CA LYS A 273 11.32 19.68 13.94
C LYS A 273 10.82 21.08 14.27
N THR A 274 11.66 22.11 14.06
CA THR A 274 11.30 23.51 14.34
C THR A 274 10.13 24.00 13.48
N ALA A 275 10.08 23.62 12.21
CA ALA A 275 8.98 23.97 11.33
C ALA A 275 7.68 23.27 11.77
N ALA A 276 7.73 21.99 12.11
CA ALA A 276 6.58 21.20 12.57
C ALA A 276 6.05 21.68 13.93
N ALA A 277 6.90 22.15 14.83
CA ALA A 277 6.50 22.67 16.13
C ALA A 277 5.49 23.83 16.04
N LYS A 278 5.55 24.63 14.97
CA LYS A 278 4.59 25.71 14.70
C LYS A 278 3.17 25.20 14.39
N GLN A 279 3.04 23.92 14.10
CA GLN A 279 1.80 23.23 13.72
C GLN A 279 1.39 22.16 14.74
N GLY A 280 1.94 22.19 15.95
CA GLY A 280 1.63 21.21 17.00
C GLY A 280 2.49 19.94 16.98
N GLY A 281 3.59 19.92 16.23
CA GLY A 281 4.50 18.79 16.08
C GLY A 281 4.33 18.07 14.74
N LEU A 282 5.12 17.03 14.51
CA LEU A 282 5.13 16.25 13.27
C LEU A 282 4.43 14.90 13.49
N ASP A 283 3.35 14.65 12.79
CA ASP A 283 2.63 13.36 12.85
C ASP A 283 3.07 12.41 11.72
N ALA A 284 3.46 12.93 10.56
CA ALA A 284 3.93 12.11 9.46
C ALA A 284 5.09 12.76 8.71
N ILE A 285 6.07 11.95 8.30
CA ILE A 285 7.12 12.36 7.38
C ILE A 285 7.16 11.44 6.17
N VAL A 286 7.17 12.04 4.97
CA VAL A 286 7.32 11.31 3.71
C VAL A 286 8.66 11.65 3.08
N HIS A 287 9.55 10.67 3.08
CA HIS A 287 10.85 10.75 2.41
C HIS A 287 10.71 10.41 0.93
N ASN A 288 10.35 11.43 0.14
CA ASN A 288 10.17 11.30 -1.31
C ASN A 288 11.32 11.92 -2.11
N ALA A 289 12.04 12.89 -1.56
CA ALA A 289 13.20 13.51 -2.25
C ALA A 289 14.18 12.45 -2.74
N GLY A 290 14.61 12.59 -3.96
CA GLY A 290 15.58 11.67 -4.56
C GLY A 290 15.97 12.06 -5.98
N ILE A 291 17.14 11.60 -6.40
CA ILE A 291 17.70 11.86 -7.72
C ILE A 291 18.21 10.58 -8.37
N THR A 292 18.36 10.62 -9.67
CA THR A 292 19.13 9.62 -10.44
C THR A 292 20.36 10.29 -11.07
N ARG A 293 21.42 9.51 -11.25
CA ARG A 293 22.63 9.88 -12.00
C ARG A 293 23.11 8.64 -12.74
N ASP A 294 22.48 8.41 -13.88
CA ASP A 294 22.57 7.15 -14.60
C ASP A 294 23.87 7.05 -15.40
N LYS A 295 24.67 6.04 -15.09
CA LYS A 295 25.87 5.60 -15.81
C LYS A 295 26.11 4.12 -15.51
N THR A 296 26.68 3.38 -16.45
CA THR A 296 27.21 2.05 -16.17
C THR A 296 28.29 2.13 -15.09
N LEU A 297 28.39 1.13 -14.24
CA LEU A 297 29.31 1.13 -13.10
C LEU A 297 30.76 1.44 -13.51
N ALA A 298 31.21 0.88 -14.62
CA ALA A 298 32.57 1.10 -15.13
C ALA A 298 32.84 2.54 -15.59
N ASN A 299 31.80 3.31 -15.92
CA ASN A 299 31.91 4.69 -16.41
C ASN A 299 31.36 5.71 -15.40
N MET A 300 30.99 5.26 -14.20
CA MET A 300 30.43 6.11 -13.15
C MET A 300 31.58 6.81 -12.40
N LYS A 301 31.46 8.12 -12.29
CA LYS A 301 32.40 8.91 -11.47
C LYS A 301 32.00 8.83 -9.98
N PRO A 302 32.98 8.85 -9.05
CA PRO A 302 32.70 8.78 -7.60
C PRO A 302 31.69 9.81 -7.14
N GLU A 303 31.74 11.04 -7.64
CA GLU A 303 30.87 12.14 -7.23
C GLU A 303 29.40 11.86 -7.55
N LEU A 304 29.13 11.12 -8.65
CA LEU A 304 27.76 10.72 -9.01
C LEU A 304 27.24 9.63 -8.09
N TRP A 305 28.11 8.74 -7.63
CA TRP A 305 27.80 7.71 -6.64
C TRP A 305 27.47 8.37 -5.29
N ASP A 306 28.40 9.16 -4.77
CA ASP A 306 28.28 9.80 -3.46
C ASP A 306 27.05 10.70 -3.36
N LEU A 307 26.78 11.48 -4.41
CA LEU A 307 25.62 12.38 -4.47
C LEU A 307 24.30 11.59 -4.36
N VAL A 308 24.16 10.48 -5.11
CA VAL A 308 22.93 9.66 -5.09
C VAL A 308 22.76 8.98 -3.74
N ILE A 309 23.82 8.40 -3.17
CA ILE A 309 23.72 7.75 -1.84
C ILE A 309 23.39 8.79 -0.77
N ASN A 310 24.04 9.95 -0.78
CA ASN A 310 23.82 10.98 0.23
C ASN A 310 22.38 11.52 0.21
N ILE A 311 21.81 11.80 -0.98
CA ILE A 311 20.46 12.35 -1.09
C ILE A 311 19.40 11.26 -0.86
N ASN A 312 19.55 10.09 -1.48
CA ASN A 312 18.48 9.09 -1.52
C ASN A 312 18.43 8.18 -0.29
N LEU A 313 19.51 8.10 0.49
CA LEU A 313 19.59 7.19 1.64
C LEU A 313 20.14 7.86 2.88
N SER A 314 21.39 8.36 2.87
CA SER A 314 22.05 8.85 4.09
C SER A 314 21.34 10.07 4.69
N SER A 315 20.71 10.93 3.88
CA SER A 315 19.90 12.04 4.39
C SER A 315 18.66 11.54 5.15
N ILE A 316 18.04 10.46 4.67
CA ILE A 316 16.87 9.84 5.33
C ILE A 316 17.29 9.28 6.70
N GLU A 317 18.43 8.57 6.75
CA GLU A 317 18.99 8.04 8.00
C GLU A 317 19.20 9.16 9.01
N ARG A 318 19.95 10.23 8.63
CA ARG A 318 20.25 11.36 9.51
C ARG A 318 19.00 12.09 10.01
N VAL A 319 18.01 12.30 9.15
CA VAL A 319 16.76 12.96 9.54
C VAL A 319 15.98 12.10 10.50
N ASN A 320 15.83 10.79 10.21
CA ASN A 320 15.14 9.86 11.10
C ASN A 320 15.84 9.73 12.46
N ASP A 321 17.17 9.60 12.47
CA ASP A 321 17.95 9.53 13.70
C ASP A 321 17.74 10.77 14.57
N TYR A 322 17.76 11.96 13.94
CA TYR A 322 17.50 13.20 14.67
C TYR A 322 16.09 13.26 15.23
N LEU A 323 15.07 12.99 14.40
CA LEU A 323 13.67 13.11 14.80
C LEU A 323 13.31 12.08 15.91
N LEU A 324 13.80 10.84 15.79
CA LEU A 324 13.54 9.80 16.77
C LEU A 324 14.28 10.01 18.09
N SER A 325 15.49 10.61 18.05
CA SER A 325 16.30 10.84 19.25
C SER A 325 15.96 12.14 19.99
N ASN A 326 15.21 13.04 19.37
CA ASN A 326 14.94 14.38 19.90
C ASN A 326 13.44 14.70 20.01
N ASP A 327 12.56 13.71 20.14
CA ASP A 327 11.10 13.89 20.18
C ASP A 327 10.57 14.78 19.03
N GLY A 328 11.16 14.59 17.84
CA GLY A 328 10.80 15.36 16.64
C GLY A 328 9.60 14.80 15.90
N LEU A 329 9.13 13.59 16.26
CA LEU A 329 7.94 12.94 15.72
C LEU A 329 6.98 12.65 16.88
N ASN A 330 5.72 12.99 16.70
CA ASN A 330 4.67 12.76 17.71
C ASN A 330 4.48 11.25 17.97
N ALA A 331 3.90 10.89 19.13
CA ALA A 331 3.44 9.55 19.38
C ALA A 331 2.46 9.10 18.28
N ASN A 332 2.52 7.82 17.92
CA ASN A 332 1.80 7.27 16.78
C ASN A 332 2.19 7.92 15.43
N GLY A 333 3.39 8.42 15.32
CA GLY A 333 3.91 9.03 14.11
C GLY A 333 4.08 8.05 12.95
N ARG A 334 4.12 8.56 11.74
CA ARG A 334 4.23 7.77 10.51
C ARG A 334 5.47 8.19 9.72
N ILE A 335 6.34 7.24 9.44
CA ILE A 335 7.48 7.42 8.53
C ILE A 335 7.18 6.64 7.25
N VAL A 336 7.12 7.33 6.11
CA VAL A 336 6.87 6.69 4.82
C VAL A 336 8.01 7.03 3.86
N CYS A 337 8.65 6.01 3.30
CA CYS A 337 9.79 6.18 2.41
C CYS A 337 9.43 5.81 0.97
N VAL A 338 10.01 6.53 0.01
CA VAL A 338 9.87 6.20 -1.41
C VAL A 338 11.12 5.47 -1.88
N SER A 339 10.99 4.16 -2.06
CA SER A 339 11.97 3.29 -2.71
C SER A 339 11.77 3.30 -4.23
N SER A 340 11.99 2.17 -4.90
CA SER A 340 11.79 1.97 -6.35
C SER A 340 11.81 0.48 -6.67
N ILE A 341 11.16 0.08 -7.78
CA ILE A 341 11.38 -1.27 -8.34
C ILE A 341 12.85 -1.50 -8.71
N SER A 342 13.62 -0.44 -9.03
CA SER A 342 15.07 -0.55 -9.26
C SER A 342 15.83 -1.02 -8.02
N GLY A 343 15.35 -0.72 -6.81
CA GLY A 343 15.91 -1.25 -5.56
C GLY A 343 15.59 -2.72 -5.33
N ILE A 344 14.58 -3.27 -6.01
CA ILE A 344 14.15 -4.67 -5.89
C ILE A 344 14.79 -5.53 -6.98
N ALA A 345 14.72 -5.08 -8.24
CA ALA A 345 15.09 -5.85 -9.41
C ALA A 345 16.46 -5.45 -10.01
N GLY A 346 17.04 -4.33 -9.56
CA GLY A 346 18.13 -3.69 -10.25
C GLY A 346 17.68 -2.99 -11.56
N ASN A 347 18.54 -2.14 -12.11
CA ASN A 347 18.33 -1.55 -13.43
C ASN A 347 19.67 -1.20 -14.07
N LEU A 348 19.79 -1.48 -15.36
CA LEU A 348 21.02 -1.21 -16.12
C LEU A 348 21.35 0.30 -16.09
N GLY A 349 22.60 0.62 -15.75
CA GLY A 349 23.08 2.00 -15.67
C GLY A 349 22.65 2.75 -14.42
N GLN A 350 21.99 2.12 -13.46
CA GLN A 350 21.47 2.69 -12.23
C GLN A 350 22.03 2.02 -10.97
N THR A 351 23.26 1.55 -10.98
CA THR A 351 23.82 0.80 -9.83
C THR A 351 23.78 1.61 -8.53
N ASN A 352 24.18 2.90 -8.56
CA ASN A 352 24.11 3.82 -7.41
C ASN A 352 22.66 4.03 -6.94
N TYR A 353 21.74 4.27 -7.86
CA TYR A 353 20.33 4.45 -7.57
C TYR A 353 19.70 3.17 -6.99
N ALA A 354 19.96 2.02 -7.60
CA ALA A 354 19.47 0.73 -7.14
C ALA A 354 19.98 0.42 -5.72
N VAL A 355 21.27 0.65 -5.44
CA VAL A 355 21.84 0.52 -4.09
C VAL A 355 21.12 1.43 -3.09
N SER A 356 20.94 2.72 -3.42
CA SER A 356 20.26 3.66 -2.53
C SER A 356 18.81 3.24 -2.22
N LYS A 357 18.07 2.77 -3.25
CA LYS A 357 16.66 2.38 -3.10
C LYS A 357 16.49 1.00 -2.44
N ALA A 358 17.44 0.09 -2.61
CA ALA A 358 17.53 -1.14 -1.82
C ALA A 358 17.87 -0.84 -0.36
N GLY A 359 18.76 0.15 -0.11
CA GLY A 359 19.05 0.64 1.23
C GLY A 359 17.80 1.15 1.95
N VAL A 360 16.91 1.88 1.27
CA VAL A 360 15.61 2.31 1.82
C VAL A 360 14.74 1.13 2.23
N ILE A 361 14.73 0.02 1.45
CA ILE A 361 14.01 -1.21 1.83
C ILE A 361 14.60 -1.81 3.10
N GLY A 362 15.93 -1.85 3.18
CA GLY A 362 16.66 -2.27 4.38
C GLY A 362 16.35 -1.39 5.59
N LEU A 363 16.38 -0.06 5.40
CA LEU A 363 16.04 0.91 6.43
C LEU A 363 14.65 0.59 7.04
N VAL A 364 13.62 0.45 6.21
CA VAL A 364 12.27 0.13 6.66
C VAL A 364 12.22 -1.19 7.42
N LYS A 365 12.80 -2.25 6.85
CA LYS A 365 12.76 -3.60 7.42
C LYS A 365 13.44 -3.68 8.79
N PHE A 366 14.59 -3.03 8.94
CA PHE A 366 15.40 -3.15 10.15
C PHE A 366 15.08 -2.08 11.20
N THR A 367 14.49 -0.94 10.82
CA THR A 367 14.03 0.09 11.76
C THR A 367 12.67 -0.25 12.36
N ALA A 368 11.75 -0.84 11.61
CA ALA A 368 10.38 -1.13 12.08
C ALA A 368 10.33 -1.83 13.46
N PRO A 369 11.10 -2.90 13.74
CA PRO A 369 11.04 -3.58 15.02
C PRO A 369 11.67 -2.78 16.18
N THR A 370 12.39 -1.71 15.92
CA THR A 370 13.04 -0.88 16.95
C THR A 370 12.19 0.33 17.39
N LEU A 371 11.14 0.64 16.63
CA LEU A 371 10.29 1.80 16.88
C LEU A 371 9.40 1.58 18.11
N LYS A 372 9.13 2.67 18.80
CA LYS A 372 8.31 2.72 20.02
C LYS A 372 7.19 3.73 19.87
N ASN A 373 6.35 3.86 20.91
CA ASN A 373 5.29 4.88 21.00
C ASN A 373 4.29 4.84 19.83
N GLY A 374 4.03 3.66 19.25
CA GLY A 374 3.11 3.49 18.13
C GLY A 374 3.61 4.08 16.80
N ILE A 375 4.86 4.50 16.71
CA ILE A 375 5.47 4.98 15.47
C ILE A 375 5.62 3.81 14.49
N THR A 376 5.26 4.03 13.22
CA THR A 376 5.42 3.04 12.15
C THR A 376 6.31 3.55 11.04
N ILE A 377 6.98 2.63 10.34
CA ILE A 377 7.77 2.92 9.15
C ILE A 377 7.43 1.95 8.02
N ASN A 378 7.15 2.50 6.83
CA ASN A 378 6.82 1.71 5.65
C ASN A 378 7.45 2.33 4.40
N ALA A 379 7.49 1.60 3.30
CA ALA A 379 7.90 2.15 2.02
C ALA A 379 6.95 1.77 0.88
N VAL A 380 6.88 2.64 -0.11
CA VAL A 380 6.37 2.33 -1.43
C VAL A 380 7.54 2.14 -2.40
N ALA A 381 7.40 1.23 -3.36
CA ALA A 381 8.36 1.03 -4.43
C ALA A 381 7.66 1.26 -5.78
N PRO A 382 7.67 2.52 -6.29
CA PRO A 382 7.06 2.85 -7.56
C PRO A 382 7.72 2.10 -8.72
N GLY A 383 6.88 1.69 -9.69
CA GLY A 383 7.32 1.21 -10.99
C GLY A 383 7.49 2.34 -11.99
N PHE A 384 7.01 2.10 -13.22
CA PHE A 384 6.97 3.15 -14.24
C PHE A 384 5.81 4.09 -13.94
N ILE A 385 6.12 5.32 -13.50
CA ILE A 385 5.16 6.37 -13.16
C ILE A 385 5.29 7.52 -14.17
N GLU A 386 4.16 7.97 -14.72
CA GLU A 386 4.09 9.08 -15.68
C GLU A 386 4.38 10.42 -14.97
N THR A 387 5.57 10.94 -15.18
CA THR A 387 6.06 12.21 -14.62
C THR A 387 6.80 13.00 -15.69
N GLN A 388 7.16 14.25 -15.41
CA GLN A 388 8.03 15.02 -16.30
C GLN A 388 9.39 14.31 -16.53
N MET A 389 9.90 13.60 -15.51
CA MET A 389 11.15 12.83 -15.61
C MET A 389 11.02 11.68 -16.61
N THR A 390 9.93 10.93 -16.58
CA THR A 390 9.69 9.80 -17.50
C THR A 390 9.25 10.29 -18.89
N ALA A 391 8.67 11.47 -19.01
CA ALA A 391 8.33 12.09 -20.29
C ALA A 391 9.58 12.39 -21.15
N ALA A 392 10.73 12.61 -20.52
CA ALA A 392 12.01 12.83 -21.20
C ALA A 392 12.64 11.54 -21.78
N ILE A 393 12.11 10.36 -21.44
CA ILE A 393 12.59 9.05 -21.93
C ILE A 393 12.18 8.90 -23.41
N PRO A 394 13.06 8.39 -24.30
CA PRO A 394 12.72 8.13 -25.71
C PRO A 394 11.44 7.27 -25.82
N PHE A 395 10.61 7.59 -26.79
CA PHE A 395 9.26 7.02 -26.95
C PHE A 395 9.23 5.48 -26.88
N ALA A 396 10.11 4.79 -27.61
CA ALA A 396 10.13 3.33 -27.64
C ALA A 396 10.42 2.70 -26.26
N ILE A 397 11.36 3.29 -25.51
CA ILE A 397 11.73 2.82 -24.16
C ILE A 397 10.59 3.13 -23.17
N ARG A 398 9.96 4.30 -23.32
CA ARG A 398 8.82 4.71 -22.51
C ARG A 398 7.63 3.78 -22.71
N GLU A 399 7.30 3.45 -23.99
CA GLU A 399 6.21 2.48 -24.28
C GLU A 399 6.53 1.08 -23.75
N ALA A 400 7.77 0.62 -23.86
CA ALA A 400 8.19 -0.63 -23.24
C ALA A 400 7.96 -0.58 -21.71
N GLY A 401 8.41 0.48 -21.04
CA GLY A 401 8.20 0.67 -19.60
C GLY A 401 6.73 0.65 -19.18
N ARG A 402 5.85 1.29 -19.95
CA ARG A 402 4.40 1.28 -19.73
C ARG A 402 3.80 -0.12 -19.81
N ARG A 403 4.30 -0.97 -20.69
CA ARG A 403 3.74 -2.30 -20.97
C ARG A 403 4.37 -3.43 -20.19
N MET A 404 5.46 -3.16 -19.45
CA MET A 404 6.14 -4.16 -18.63
C MET A 404 5.45 -4.45 -17.28
N ASN A 405 4.13 -4.41 -17.24
CA ASN A 405 3.32 -4.77 -16.07
C ASN A 405 1.99 -5.42 -16.50
N SER A 406 1.30 -6.03 -15.56
CA SER A 406 0.06 -6.77 -15.82
C SER A 406 -1.12 -5.88 -16.27
N MET A 407 -1.02 -4.57 -16.05
CA MET A 407 -2.07 -3.60 -16.43
C MET A 407 -1.83 -2.97 -17.79
N ASN A 408 -0.66 -3.20 -18.41
CA ASN A 408 -0.26 -2.66 -19.72
C ASN A 408 -0.35 -1.12 -19.81
N GLN A 409 -0.09 -0.41 -18.72
CA GLN A 409 -0.10 1.05 -18.65
C GLN A 409 0.92 1.58 -17.65
N GLY A 410 1.28 2.85 -17.76
CA GLY A 410 2.03 3.57 -16.73
C GLY A 410 1.13 3.90 -15.54
N GLY A 411 1.71 3.96 -14.34
CA GLY A 411 1.04 4.50 -13.17
C GLY A 411 1.07 6.02 -13.16
N LEU A 412 0.20 6.62 -12.39
CA LEU A 412 0.15 8.07 -12.17
C LEU A 412 0.80 8.44 -10.83
N PRO A 413 1.31 9.67 -10.67
CA PRO A 413 1.78 10.16 -9.39
C PRO A 413 0.78 9.97 -8.25
N VAL A 414 -0.52 10.10 -8.53
CA VAL A 414 -1.59 9.89 -7.56
C VAL A 414 -1.67 8.44 -7.07
N ASP A 415 -1.35 7.44 -7.89
CA ASP A 415 -1.35 6.03 -7.44
C ASP A 415 -0.31 5.80 -6.34
N VAL A 416 0.85 6.46 -6.45
CA VAL A 416 1.89 6.43 -5.42
C VAL A 416 1.44 7.19 -4.18
N ALA A 417 0.85 8.38 -4.38
CA ALA A 417 0.37 9.23 -3.29
C ALA A 417 -0.73 8.56 -2.45
N GLU A 418 -1.66 7.84 -3.07
CA GLU A 418 -2.71 7.11 -2.38
C GLU A 418 -2.17 5.96 -1.50
N ALA A 419 -1.17 5.22 -1.99
CA ALA A 419 -0.51 4.20 -1.19
C ALA A 419 0.26 4.80 0.00
N ILE A 420 0.87 5.97 -0.18
CA ILE A 420 1.55 6.72 0.88
C ILE A 420 0.52 7.26 1.89
N ALA A 421 -0.61 7.81 1.45
CA ALA A 421 -1.67 8.29 2.32
C ALA A 421 -2.27 7.16 3.19
N TRP A 422 -2.42 5.96 2.63
CA TRP A 422 -2.80 4.79 3.41
C TRP A 422 -1.80 4.50 4.54
N TYR A 423 -0.49 4.49 4.25
CA TYR A 423 0.54 4.31 5.27
C TYR A 423 0.58 5.46 6.29
N ALA A 424 0.35 6.68 5.84
CA ALA A 424 0.34 7.87 6.70
C ALA A 424 -0.92 7.98 7.56
N SER A 425 -2.01 7.27 7.22
CA SER A 425 -3.26 7.29 7.97
C SER A 425 -3.05 6.92 9.44
N THR A 426 -3.72 7.64 10.32
CA THR A 426 -3.73 7.33 11.76
C THR A 426 -4.32 5.96 12.05
N GLY A 427 -5.22 5.45 11.20
CA GLY A 427 -5.81 4.11 11.31
C GLY A 427 -4.88 2.97 10.87
N SER A 428 -3.71 3.25 10.28
CA SER A 428 -2.76 2.22 9.83
C SER A 428 -1.78 1.79 10.94
N THR A 429 -2.27 1.64 12.16
CA THR A 429 -1.45 1.35 13.36
C THR A 429 -0.75 0.01 13.29
N GLY A 430 -1.43 -1.03 12.82
CA GLY A 430 -0.87 -2.39 12.68
C GLY A 430 0.00 -2.59 11.43
N VAL A 431 0.22 -1.55 10.63
CA VAL A 431 0.96 -1.64 9.36
C VAL A 431 2.34 -1.02 9.52
N THR A 432 3.37 -1.85 9.70
CA THR A 432 4.77 -1.40 9.84
C THR A 432 5.74 -2.40 9.21
N GLY A 433 6.87 -1.91 8.72
CA GLY A 433 7.88 -2.76 8.08
C GLY A 433 7.51 -3.25 6.67
N ASN A 434 6.42 -2.75 6.10
CA ASN A 434 5.96 -3.16 4.78
C ASN A 434 6.64 -2.36 3.65
N VAL A 435 6.87 -3.05 2.54
CA VAL A 435 7.30 -2.43 1.28
C VAL A 435 6.34 -2.88 0.18
N VAL A 436 5.50 -1.97 -0.28
CA VAL A 436 4.50 -2.25 -1.31
C VAL A 436 4.92 -1.63 -2.64
N ARG A 437 4.90 -2.44 -3.70
CA ARG A 437 5.17 -1.97 -5.06
C ARG A 437 3.92 -1.30 -5.64
N VAL A 438 4.08 -0.07 -6.10
CA VAL A 438 3.05 0.65 -6.85
C VAL A 438 3.48 0.63 -8.32
N CYS A 439 3.21 -0.50 -8.99
CA CYS A 439 3.84 -0.79 -10.28
C CYS A 439 2.93 -1.56 -11.27
N GLY A 440 1.62 -1.67 -10.98
CA GLY A 440 0.71 -2.44 -11.83
C GLY A 440 1.12 -3.90 -11.98
N GLN A 441 1.83 -4.46 -11.00
CA GLN A 441 2.46 -5.79 -11.03
C GLN A 441 3.47 -5.89 -12.18
N SER A 442 4.55 -5.10 -12.09
CA SER A 442 5.66 -5.14 -13.03
C SER A 442 6.21 -6.55 -13.19
N LEU A 443 6.60 -6.90 -14.41
CA LEU A 443 7.22 -8.19 -14.75
C LEU A 443 8.64 -8.32 -14.17
N LEU A 444 9.27 -7.20 -13.81
CA LEU A 444 10.60 -7.16 -13.22
C LEU A 444 10.50 -7.25 -11.69
N GLY A 445 11.35 -8.07 -11.12
CA GLY A 445 11.44 -8.31 -9.67
C GLY A 445 10.32 -9.22 -9.15
N ALA A 446 10.60 -9.90 -8.06
CA ALA A 446 9.71 -10.87 -7.43
C ALA A 446 8.58 -10.20 -6.65
#